data_2a209e25f760f285aa100c049fc0d4cb
#
_entry.id   2a209e25f760f285aa100c049fc0d4cb
#
_cell.length_a   1.000
_cell.length_b   1.000
_cell.length_c   1.000
_cell.angle_alpha   90.00
_cell.angle_beta   90.00
_cell.angle_gamma   90.00
#
_symmetry.space_group_name_H-M   'P 1'
#
loop_
_entity.id
_entity.type
_entity.pdbx_description
1 polymer ?
#
loop_
_entity_poly.entity_id
_entity_poly.type
_entity_poly.pdbx_seq_one_letter_code
_entity_poly.pdbx_strand_id
1 'polypeptide(L)'
;MLSFLTRRLIVAFLVTATVMTLAFILTRLSGDLATSIAGPSATQADIEAIRKAYGLDRPVLTQFFDWVGRALTGDLGESYFFKARVSALIAERMPVTFTLGLTGLVIALVVSLPLGILAAVRENTAFDRGVQLVALLGQAMPSFWLGLILMITLGLQLGWLPISGTGSWQHFVMPGIVLAFSAIPALTRLTRAGMIQAMGSDYIRTARAKGLSRASILLKHALRNAAIPVVAIAAVQLGFMLGGSIVIEQVFALHGVGYLAWESIGKNDFPVVQAVVLVLAVIYVALTMLADLMNAVLDPRLRGP
;
A
#
# COMPACT_ATOMS: atom_id res chain seq x y z
N MET A 1 -2.43 14.94 23.76
CA MET A 1 -2.45 15.23 22.30
C MET A 1 -1.10 15.66 21.77
N LEU A 2 -0.45 16.68 22.34
CA LEU A 2 0.85 17.17 21.86
C LEU A 2 1.93 16.08 21.99
N SER A 3 2.07 15.42 23.13
CA SER A 3 3.00 14.31 23.35
C SER A 3 2.77 13.12 22.41
N PHE A 4 1.52 12.79 22.15
CA PHE A 4 1.14 11.76 21.18
C PHE A 4 1.61 12.14 19.76
N LEU A 5 1.32 13.38 19.31
CA LEU A 5 1.72 13.86 17.98
C LEU A 5 3.24 13.92 17.84
N THR A 6 3.93 14.44 18.86
CA THR A 6 5.41 14.50 18.85
C THR A 6 6.03 13.11 18.74
N ARG A 7 5.54 12.13 19.52
CA ARG A 7 6.03 10.74 19.43
C ARG A 7 5.81 10.14 18.03
N ARG A 8 4.64 10.40 17.41
CA ARG A 8 4.32 9.93 16.07
C ARG A 8 5.21 10.58 15.00
N LEU A 9 5.46 11.89 15.10
CA LEU A 9 6.37 12.60 14.20
C LEU A 9 7.80 12.07 14.31
N ILE A 10 8.28 11.79 15.54
CA ILE A 10 9.60 11.19 15.74
C ILE A 10 9.68 9.81 15.06
N VAL A 11 8.66 8.96 15.26
CA VAL A 11 8.63 7.63 14.61
C VAL A 11 8.57 7.77 13.09
N ALA A 12 7.74 8.66 12.56
CA ALA A 12 7.65 8.94 11.13
C ALA A 12 9.00 9.38 10.55
N PHE A 13 9.69 10.29 11.25
CA PHE A 13 11.03 10.74 10.86
C PHE A 13 12.04 9.59 10.88
N LEU A 14 12.08 8.78 11.96
CA LEU A 14 13.01 7.67 12.09
C LEU A 14 12.77 6.61 11.00
N VAL A 15 11.51 6.26 10.73
CA VAL A 15 11.18 5.31 9.66
C VAL A 15 11.61 5.85 8.30
N THR A 16 11.28 7.10 7.98
CA THR A 16 11.67 7.72 6.70
C THR A 16 13.19 7.79 6.57
N ALA A 17 13.91 8.22 7.62
CA ALA A 17 15.37 8.26 7.61
C ALA A 17 16.00 6.87 7.43
N THR A 18 15.43 5.85 8.08
CA THR A 18 15.88 4.45 7.91
C THR A 18 15.67 3.98 6.47
N VAL A 19 14.50 4.22 5.89
CA VAL A 19 14.21 3.85 4.49
C VAL A 19 15.13 4.58 3.52
N MET A 20 15.35 5.89 3.71
CA MET A 20 16.30 6.66 2.90
C MET A 20 17.70 6.06 2.97
N THR A 21 18.17 5.76 4.17
CA THR A 21 19.50 5.18 4.38
C THR A 21 19.63 3.82 3.72
N LEU A 22 18.65 2.94 3.91
CA LEU A 22 18.65 1.61 3.29
C LEU A 22 18.56 1.68 1.77
N ALA A 23 17.68 2.52 1.22
CA ALA A 23 17.56 2.70 -0.23
C ALA A 23 18.88 3.19 -0.85
N PHE A 24 19.55 4.14 -0.20
CA PHE A 24 20.84 4.64 -0.64
C PHE A 24 21.94 3.58 -0.56
N ILE A 25 22.05 2.83 0.55
CA ILE A 25 23.06 1.79 0.73
C ILE A 25 22.85 0.66 -0.26
N LEU A 26 21.61 0.15 -0.39
CA LEU A 26 21.30 -0.96 -1.28
C LEU A 26 21.63 -0.65 -2.73
N THR A 27 21.37 0.57 -3.20
CA THR A 27 21.73 0.96 -4.57
C THR A 27 23.25 1.06 -4.77
N ARG A 28 24.01 1.37 -3.74
CA ARG A 28 25.49 1.35 -3.80
C ARG A 28 26.07 -0.06 -3.78
N LEU A 29 25.42 -0.97 -3.05
CA LEU A 29 25.82 -2.37 -3.00
C LEU A 29 25.44 -3.15 -4.26
N SER A 30 24.43 -2.70 -5.01
CA SER A 30 23.92 -3.38 -6.21
C SER A 30 24.83 -3.24 -7.44
N GLY A 31 25.85 -2.39 -7.39
CA GLY A 31 26.83 -2.23 -8.46
C GLY A 31 27.46 -0.84 -8.55
N ASP A 32 28.38 -0.69 -9.50
CA ASP A 32 28.97 0.60 -9.80
C ASP A 32 28.01 1.44 -10.65
N LEU A 33 27.51 2.53 -10.04
CA LEU A 33 26.60 3.47 -10.72
C LEU A 33 27.23 4.07 -11.99
N ALA A 34 28.51 4.38 -11.96
CA ALA A 34 29.18 4.98 -13.13
C ALA A 34 29.14 4.02 -14.33
N THR A 35 29.40 2.73 -14.09
CA THR A 35 29.30 1.69 -15.11
C THR A 35 27.85 1.50 -15.59
N SER A 36 26.88 1.55 -14.69
CA SER A 36 25.45 1.43 -15.06
C SER A 36 24.97 2.60 -15.92
N ILE A 37 25.44 3.81 -15.65
CA ILE A 37 25.12 5.02 -16.44
C ILE A 37 25.82 4.99 -17.81
N ALA A 38 27.09 4.56 -17.84
CA ALA A 38 27.90 4.52 -19.02
C ALA A 38 27.39 3.49 -20.07
N GLY A 39 26.78 2.40 -19.57
CA GLY A 39 26.28 1.31 -20.40
C GLY A 39 27.34 0.27 -20.78
N PRO A 40 26.92 -0.84 -21.40
CA PRO A 40 27.77 -2.02 -21.60
C PRO A 40 28.91 -1.83 -22.63
N SER A 41 28.85 -0.79 -23.47
CA SER A 41 29.86 -0.50 -24.50
C SER A 41 30.81 0.63 -24.10
N ALA A 42 30.72 1.17 -22.89
CA ALA A 42 31.54 2.29 -22.47
C ALA A 42 32.99 1.89 -22.19
N THR A 43 33.92 2.77 -22.56
CA THR A 43 35.33 2.64 -22.19
C THR A 43 35.58 3.01 -20.75
N GLN A 44 36.73 2.61 -20.20
CA GLN A 44 37.11 3.02 -18.83
C GLN A 44 37.22 4.55 -18.69
N ALA A 45 37.61 5.23 -19.77
CA ALA A 45 37.67 6.69 -19.79
C ALA A 45 36.27 7.32 -19.68
N ASP A 46 35.27 6.74 -20.35
CA ASP A 46 33.87 7.19 -20.26
C ASP A 46 33.30 6.98 -18.85
N ILE A 47 33.56 5.81 -18.27
CA ILE A 47 33.13 5.48 -16.90
C ILE A 47 33.73 6.47 -15.89
N GLU A 48 35.02 6.78 -16.03
CA GLU A 48 35.70 7.71 -15.12
C GLU A 48 35.20 9.16 -15.31
N ALA A 49 34.91 9.57 -16.54
CA ALA A 49 34.30 10.86 -16.85
C ALA A 49 32.91 11.00 -16.19
N ILE A 50 32.08 9.95 -16.30
CA ILE A 50 30.76 9.87 -15.66
C ILE A 50 30.89 9.89 -14.13
N ARG A 51 31.84 9.12 -13.58
CA ARG A 51 32.11 9.09 -12.14
C ARG A 51 32.38 10.50 -11.59
N LYS A 52 33.19 11.29 -12.26
CA LYS A 52 33.47 12.68 -11.89
C LYS A 52 32.29 13.61 -12.13
N ALA A 53 31.62 13.49 -13.28
CA ALA A 53 30.49 14.35 -13.64
C ALA A 53 29.32 14.24 -12.65
N TYR A 54 29.07 13.03 -12.13
CA TYR A 54 28.00 12.77 -11.15
C TYR A 54 28.49 12.80 -9.70
N GLY A 55 29.77 13.13 -9.45
CA GLY A 55 30.35 13.21 -8.09
C GLY A 55 30.36 11.87 -7.36
N LEU A 56 30.44 10.77 -8.10
CA LEU A 56 30.48 9.40 -7.56
C LEU A 56 31.87 9.03 -7.01
N ASP A 57 32.87 9.86 -7.26
CA ASP A 57 34.21 9.81 -6.71
C ASP A 57 34.34 10.42 -5.30
N ARG A 58 33.30 11.16 -4.85
CA ARG A 58 33.29 11.81 -3.53
C ARG A 58 33.00 10.77 -2.42
N PRO A 59 33.36 11.09 -1.14
CA PRO A 59 33.01 10.21 -0.01
C PRO A 59 31.53 9.87 0.02
N VAL A 60 31.20 8.61 0.32
CA VAL A 60 29.83 8.09 0.30
C VAL A 60 28.89 8.88 1.22
N LEU A 61 29.39 9.35 2.37
CA LEU A 61 28.61 10.20 3.30
C LEU A 61 28.24 11.53 2.66
N THR A 62 29.14 12.16 1.92
CA THR A 62 28.87 13.41 1.20
C THR A 62 27.78 13.19 0.15
N GLN A 63 27.87 12.11 -0.64
CA GLN A 63 26.85 11.75 -1.62
C GLN A 63 25.49 11.50 -0.98
N PHE A 64 25.46 10.87 0.21
CA PHE A 64 24.22 10.63 0.96
C PHE A 64 23.57 11.95 1.40
N PHE A 65 24.32 12.83 2.04
CA PHE A 65 23.76 14.12 2.52
C PHE A 65 23.36 15.06 1.37
N ASP A 66 24.09 15.05 0.26
CA ASP A 66 23.72 15.79 -0.95
C ASP A 66 22.41 15.25 -1.54
N TRP A 67 22.25 13.93 -1.57
CA TRP A 67 21.00 13.30 -2.06
C TRP A 67 19.82 13.60 -1.12
N VAL A 68 20.00 13.45 0.19
CA VAL A 68 18.98 13.78 1.19
C VAL A 68 18.57 15.25 1.07
N GLY A 69 19.55 16.17 0.98
CA GLY A 69 19.28 17.60 0.84
C GLY A 69 18.45 17.93 -0.40
N ARG A 70 18.76 17.33 -1.54
CA ARG A 70 17.95 17.46 -2.77
C ARG A 70 16.57 16.86 -2.62
N ALA A 71 16.47 15.66 -2.06
CA ALA A 71 15.18 14.99 -1.86
C ALA A 71 14.23 15.84 -0.97
N LEU A 72 14.76 16.50 0.07
CA LEU A 72 13.98 17.39 0.94
C LEU A 72 13.46 18.65 0.22
N THR A 73 14.11 19.08 -0.86
CA THR A 73 13.65 20.20 -1.71
C THR A 73 12.76 19.73 -2.87
N GLY A 74 12.44 18.42 -2.94
CA GLY A 74 11.61 17.83 -4.00
C GLY A 74 12.39 17.50 -5.28
N ASP A 75 13.71 17.70 -5.30
CA ASP A 75 14.57 17.24 -6.38
C ASP A 75 14.97 15.77 -6.14
N LEU A 76 14.26 14.87 -6.85
CA LEU A 76 14.52 13.43 -6.82
C LEU A 76 15.58 12.98 -7.85
N GLY A 77 16.18 13.94 -8.56
CA GLY A 77 17.17 13.68 -9.58
C GLY A 77 16.58 13.38 -10.96
N GLU A 78 17.43 12.91 -11.85
CA GLU A 78 17.08 12.53 -13.23
C GLU A 78 17.28 11.04 -13.45
N SER A 79 16.36 10.45 -14.21
CA SER A 79 16.45 9.08 -14.68
C SER A 79 17.59 8.94 -15.70
N TYR A 80 18.43 7.95 -15.50
CA TYR A 80 19.50 7.64 -16.45
C TYR A 80 18.96 6.97 -17.72
N PHE A 81 17.91 6.19 -17.60
CA PHE A 81 17.30 5.46 -18.70
C PHE A 81 16.26 6.31 -19.45
N PHE A 82 15.30 6.90 -18.73
CA PHE A 82 14.21 7.67 -19.36
C PHE A 82 14.61 9.09 -19.76
N LYS A 83 15.79 9.58 -19.32
CA LYS A 83 16.29 10.94 -19.60
C LYS A 83 15.29 12.03 -19.22
N ALA A 84 14.60 11.85 -18.10
CA ALA A 84 13.56 12.73 -17.58
C ALA A 84 13.70 12.92 -16.07
N ARG A 85 13.09 13.97 -15.53
CA ARG A 85 13.04 14.19 -14.08
C ARG A 85 12.26 13.07 -13.40
N VAL A 86 12.84 12.46 -12.37
CA VAL A 86 12.22 11.36 -11.63
C VAL A 86 10.89 11.78 -10.99
N SER A 87 10.79 13.01 -10.49
CA SER A 87 9.55 13.56 -9.94
C SER A 87 8.42 13.60 -10.97
N ALA A 88 8.71 13.93 -12.22
CA ALA A 88 7.73 13.94 -13.31
C ALA A 88 7.27 12.53 -13.67
N LEU A 89 8.20 11.56 -13.77
CA LEU A 89 7.87 10.15 -14.04
C LEU A 89 6.97 9.55 -12.95
N ILE A 90 7.26 9.86 -11.68
CA ILE A 90 6.42 9.40 -10.56
C ILE A 90 5.05 10.07 -10.60
N ALA A 91 4.98 11.38 -10.81
CA ALA A 91 3.72 12.13 -10.85
C ALA A 91 2.79 11.65 -11.97
N GLU A 92 3.32 11.33 -13.13
CA GLU A 92 2.56 10.78 -14.26
C GLU A 92 1.96 9.41 -13.95
N ARG A 93 2.69 8.55 -13.23
CA ARG A 93 2.31 7.15 -12.97
C ARG A 93 1.56 6.95 -11.66
N MET A 94 1.66 7.89 -10.72
CA MET A 94 1.01 7.81 -9.40
C MET A 94 -0.51 7.63 -9.46
N PRO A 95 -1.26 8.29 -10.37
CA PRO A 95 -2.71 8.09 -10.48
C PRO A 95 -3.11 6.64 -10.74
N VAL A 96 -2.32 5.89 -11.53
CA VAL A 96 -2.59 4.46 -11.82
C VAL A 96 -2.47 3.63 -10.54
N THR A 97 -1.36 3.78 -9.81
CA THR A 97 -1.12 3.06 -8.54
C THR A 97 -2.17 3.42 -7.49
N PHE A 98 -2.52 4.70 -7.38
CA PHE A 98 -3.57 5.16 -6.44
C PHE A 98 -4.94 4.59 -6.80
N THR A 99 -5.34 4.63 -8.06
CA THR A 99 -6.60 4.06 -8.54
C THR A 99 -6.66 2.57 -8.25
N LEU A 100 -5.57 1.85 -8.51
CA LEU A 100 -5.47 0.43 -8.21
C LEU A 100 -5.61 0.15 -6.70
N GLY A 101 -4.87 0.88 -5.86
CA GLY A 101 -4.94 0.74 -4.40
C GLY A 101 -6.33 1.04 -3.84
N LEU A 102 -6.98 2.14 -4.31
CA LEU A 102 -8.33 2.49 -3.90
C LEU A 102 -9.37 1.47 -4.37
N THR A 103 -9.26 0.98 -5.60
CA THR A 103 -10.15 -0.07 -6.11
C THR A 103 -10.02 -1.33 -5.25
N GLY A 104 -8.79 -1.76 -4.94
CA GLY A 104 -8.55 -2.89 -4.06
C GLY A 104 -9.13 -2.68 -2.65
N LEU A 105 -8.95 -1.50 -2.06
CA LEU A 105 -9.49 -1.18 -0.75
C LEU A 105 -11.02 -1.16 -0.73
N VAL A 106 -11.65 -0.57 -1.75
CA VAL A 106 -13.12 -0.55 -1.87
C VAL A 106 -13.67 -1.97 -1.98
N ILE A 107 -13.09 -2.81 -2.84
CA ILE A 107 -13.48 -4.22 -2.97
C ILE A 107 -13.29 -4.95 -1.62
N ALA A 108 -12.15 -4.74 -0.95
CA ALA A 108 -11.88 -5.37 0.34
C ALA A 108 -12.92 -4.97 1.39
N LEU A 109 -13.31 -3.71 1.48
CA LEU A 109 -14.33 -3.22 2.42
C LEU A 109 -15.74 -3.74 2.07
N VAL A 110 -16.12 -3.71 0.78
CA VAL A 110 -17.42 -4.20 0.30
C VAL A 110 -17.60 -5.69 0.60
N VAL A 111 -16.53 -6.48 0.56
CA VAL A 111 -16.58 -7.91 0.88
C VAL A 111 -16.44 -8.15 2.38
N SER A 112 -15.48 -7.53 3.05
CA SER A 112 -15.13 -7.85 4.43
C SER A 112 -16.17 -7.37 5.45
N LEU A 113 -16.79 -6.20 5.23
CA LEU A 113 -17.79 -5.69 6.17
C LEU A 113 -19.02 -6.60 6.26
N PRO A 114 -19.71 -6.99 5.15
CA PRO A 114 -20.82 -7.92 5.22
C PRO A 114 -20.41 -9.27 5.80
N LEU A 115 -19.28 -9.83 5.36
CA LEU A 115 -18.79 -11.12 5.88
C LEU A 115 -18.52 -11.06 7.38
N GLY A 116 -17.87 -10.02 7.88
CA GLY A 116 -17.58 -9.83 9.29
C GLY A 116 -18.84 -9.66 10.14
N ILE A 117 -19.83 -8.88 9.66
CA ILE A 117 -21.13 -8.70 10.30
C ILE A 117 -21.87 -10.04 10.36
N LEU A 118 -21.98 -10.77 9.27
CA LEU A 118 -22.67 -12.05 9.20
C LEU A 118 -21.99 -13.12 10.07
N ALA A 119 -20.66 -13.15 10.09
CA ALA A 119 -19.89 -14.04 10.95
C ALA A 119 -20.13 -13.72 12.44
N ALA A 120 -20.20 -12.45 12.83
CA ALA A 120 -20.50 -12.03 14.19
C ALA A 120 -21.94 -12.40 14.62
N VAL A 121 -22.92 -12.19 13.74
CA VAL A 121 -24.33 -12.55 14.01
C VAL A 121 -24.52 -14.06 14.15
N ARG A 122 -23.68 -14.85 13.49
CA ARG A 122 -23.69 -16.33 13.53
C ARG A 122 -22.46 -16.87 14.24
N GLU A 123 -22.06 -16.22 15.31
CA GLU A 123 -20.88 -16.58 16.10
C GLU A 123 -20.88 -18.06 16.51
N ASN A 124 -19.70 -18.71 16.44
CA ASN A 124 -19.47 -20.11 16.77
C ASN A 124 -20.22 -21.16 15.89
N THR A 125 -20.85 -20.73 14.78
CA THR A 125 -21.48 -21.65 13.81
C THR A 125 -20.48 -22.14 12.75
N ALA A 126 -20.89 -23.14 11.96
CA ALA A 126 -20.13 -23.60 10.80
C ALA A 126 -19.91 -22.49 9.76
N PHE A 127 -20.87 -21.57 9.60
CA PHE A 127 -20.73 -20.40 8.72
C PHE A 127 -19.60 -19.47 9.18
N ASP A 128 -19.55 -19.12 10.46
CA ASP A 128 -18.48 -18.29 11.03
C ASP A 128 -17.10 -18.93 10.82
N ARG A 129 -16.98 -20.23 11.12
CA ARG A 129 -15.73 -20.97 10.90
C ARG A 129 -15.35 -21.04 9.41
N GLY A 130 -16.32 -21.23 8.53
CA GLY A 130 -16.13 -21.23 7.08
C GLY A 130 -15.62 -19.90 6.55
N VAL A 131 -16.19 -18.78 6.97
CA VAL A 131 -15.72 -17.42 6.61
C VAL A 131 -14.27 -17.22 7.03
N GLN A 132 -13.91 -17.63 8.25
CA GLN A 132 -12.53 -17.49 8.74
C GLN A 132 -11.55 -18.40 8.00
N LEU A 133 -11.94 -19.63 7.66
CA LEU A 133 -11.11 -20.56 6.87
C LEU A 133 -10.88 -20.03 5.45
N VAL A 134 -11.92 -19.58 4.77
CA VAL A 134 -11.79 -18.98 3.42
C VAL A 134 -10.90 -17.76 3.44
N ALA A 135 -11.05 -16.92 4.45
CA ALA A 135 -10.19 -15.77 4.64
C ALA A 135 -8.71 -16.17 4.85
N LEU A 136 -8.44 -17.20 5.65
CA LEU A 136 -7.09 -17.71 5.89
C LEU A 136 -6.48 -18.31 4.62
N LEU A 137 -7.23 -19.13 3.88
CA LEU A 137 -6.78 -19.73 2.62
C LEU A 137 -6.45 -18.65 1.58
N GLY A 138 -7.22 -17.57 1.58
CA GLY A 138 -6.93 -16.42 0.73
C GLY A 138 -5.56 -15.80 0.94
N GLN A 139 -5.10 -15.71 2.18
CA GLN A 139 -3.76 -15.19 2.49
C GLN A 139 -2.62 -16.12 2.05
N ALA A 140 -2.88 -17.41 1.92
CA ALA A 140 -1.88 -18.39 1.52
C ALA A 140 -1.64 -18.41 -0.01
N MET A 141 -2.53 -17.82 -0.80
CA MET A 141 -2.42 -17.82 -2.26
C MET A 141 -1.45 -16.74 -2.75
N PRO A 142 -0.45 -17.08 -3.60
CA PRO A 142 0.39 -16.08 -4.23
C PRO A 142 -0.45 -15.12 -5.09
N SER A 143 -0.25 -13.81 -4.90
CA SER A 143 -1.06 -12.79 -5.61
C SER A 143 -0.95 -12.88 -7.13
N PHE A 144 0.25 -13.12 -7.67
CA PHE A 144 0.44 -13.28 -9.10
C PHE A 144 -0.32 -14.49 -9.66
N TRP A 145 -0.39 -15.60 -8.93
CA TRP A 145 -1.11 -16.79 -9.33
C TRP A 145 -2.62 -16.54 -9.39
N LEU A 146 -3.19 -15.88 -8.38
CA LEU A 146 -4.58 -15.45 -8.42
C LEU A 146 -4.84 -14.51 -9.60
N GLY A 147 -3.92 -13.57 -9.87
CA GLY A 147 -4.00 -12.68 -11.02
C GLY A 147 -4.08 -13.45 -12.34
N LEU A 148 -3.21 -14.42 -12.56
CA LEU A 148 -3.21 -15.26 -13.77
C LEU A 148 -4.50 -16.06 -13.92
N ILE A 149 -5.04 -16.64 -12.83
CA ILE A 149 -6.33 -17.36 -12.88
C ILE A 149 -7.46 -16.42 -13.29
N LEU A 150 -7.52 -15.20 -12.72
CA LEU A 150 -8.55 -14.24 -13.09
C LEU A 150 -8.41 -13.80 -14.55
N MET A 151 -7.19 -13.57 -15.05
CA MET A 151 -6.95 -13.26 -16.47
C MET A 151 -7.43 -14.36 -17.39
N ILE A 152 -7.12 -15.62 -17.06
CA ILE A 152 -7.55 -16.77 -17.88
C ILE A 152 -9.06 -16.93 -17.83
N THR A 153 -9.66 -16.89 -16.63
CA THR A 153 -11.10 -17.17 -16.46
C THR A 153 -11.97 -15.99 -16.89
N LEU A 154 -11.79 -14.82 -16.28
CA LEU A 154 -12.65 -13.65 -16.54
C LEU A 154 -12.25 -12.88 -17.80
N GLY A 155 -10.95 -12.89 -18.15
CA GLY A 155 -10.44 -12.18 -19.32
C GLY A 155 -10.55 -13.00 -20.60
N LEU A 156 -9.93 -14.18 -20.64
CA LEU A 156 -9.82 -14.95 -21.87
C LEU A 156 -11.05 -15.86 -22.11
N GLN A 157 -11.47 -16.65 -21.11
CA GLN A 157 -12.56 -17.63 -21.30
C GLN A 157 -13.94 -16.97 -21.36
N LEU A 158 -14.22 -16.03 -20.45
CA LEU A 158 -15.52 -15.38 -20.35
C LEU A 158 -15.57 -14.04 -21.12
N GLY A 159 -14.44 -13.41 -21.40
CA GLY A 159 -14.37 -12.13 -22.10
C GLY A 159 -15.05 -10.96 -21.35
N TRP A 160 -15.21 -11.06 -20.02
CA TRP A 160 -15.93 -10.05 -19.25
C TRP A 160 -15.09 -8.82 -18.92
N LEU A 161 -13.81 -9.00 -18.72
CA LEU A 161 -12.90 -7.96 -18.28
C LEU A 161 -11.63 -7.92 -19.13
N PRO A 162 -11.05 -6.73 -19.38
CA PRO A 162 -9.82 -6.59 -20.12
C PRO A 162 -8.65 -7.17 -19.30
N ILE A 163 -7.75 -7.89 -19.99
CA ILE A 163 -6.64 -8.61 -19.36
C ILE A 163 -5.45 -7.72 -18.98
N SER A 164 -5.29 -6.53 -19.60
CA SER A 164 -4.14 -5.65 -19.38
C SER A 164 -4.43 -4.22 -19.80
N GLY A 165 -3.63 -3.26 -19.31
CA GLY A 165 -3.72 -1.85 -19.67
C GLY A 165 -4.53 -0.99 -18.69
N THR A 166 -4.71 0.31 -19.00
CA THR A 166 -5.29 1.32 -18.10
C THR A 166 -6.40 2.15 -18.74
N GLY A 167 -6.93 1.73 -19.89
CA GLY A 167 -7.83 2.55 -20.72
C GLY A 167 -9.21 2.81 -20.13
N SER A 168 -9.67 2.03 -19.13
CA SER A 168 -10.96 2.20 -18.47
C SER A 168 -10.94 1.67 -17.04
N TRP A 169 -11.98 1.98 -16.23
CA TRP A 169 -12.11 1.47 -14.86
C TRP A 169 -12.14 -0.07 -14.78
N GLN A 170 -12.59 -0.74 -15.83
CA GLN A 170 -12.66 -2.21 -15.91
C GLN A 170 -11.29 -2.87 -15.83
N HIS A 171 -10.21 -2.19 -16.29
CA HIS A 171 -8.83 -2.68 -16.18
C HIS A 171 -8.34 -2.79 -14.74
N PHE A 172 -8.97 -2.07 -13.80
CA PHE A 172 -8.61 -2.08 -12.39
C PHE A 172 -9.40 -3.12 -11.57
N VAL A 173 -10.43 -3.77 -12.13
CA VAL A 173 -11.29 -4.71 -11.40
C VAL A 173 -10.53 -5.97 -11.00
N MET A 174 -9.97 -6.70 -11.97
CA MET A 174 -9.21 -7.93 -11.67
C MET A 174 -7.98 -7.66 -10.78
N PRO A 175 -7.09 -6.70 -11.10
CA PRO A 175 -5.97 -6.38 -10.22
C PRO A 175 -6.43 -5.89 -8.84
N GLY A 176 -7.53 -5.14 -8.76
CA GLY A 176 -8.14 -4.70 -7.51
C GLY A 176 -8.65 -5.86 -6.66
N ILE A 177 -9.28 -6.89 -7.26
CA ILE A 177 -9.66 -8.12 -6.58
C ILE A 177 -8.43 -8.80 -5.99
N VAL A 178 -7.34 -8.90 -6.76
CA VAL A 178 -6.10 -9.54 -6.28
C VAL A 178 -5.53 -8.80 -5.08
N LEU A 179 -5.45 -7.46 -5.12
CA LEU A 179 -5.01 -6.67 -3.96
C LEU A 179 -5.96 -6.81 -2.78
N ALA A 180 -7.27 -6.76 -3.01
CA ALA A 180 -8.29 -6.91 -1.98
C ALA A 180 -8.16 -8.23 -1.22
N PHE A 181 -7.79 -9.29 -1.92
CA PHE A 181 -7.72 -10.63 -1.35
C PHE A 181 -6.75 -10.73 -0.16
N SER A 182 -5.68 -9.95 -0.16
CA SER A 182 -4.72 -9.88 0.96
C SER A 182 -5.28 -9.15 2.20
N ALA A 183 -6.17 -8.18 2.02
CA ALA A 183 -6.71 -7.34 3.08
C ALA A 183 -8.03 -7.89 3.67
N ILE A 184 -8.84 -8.60 2.88
CA ILE A 184 -10.14 -9.15 3.30
C ILE A 184 -10.05 -9.92 4.63
N PRO A 185 -9.08 -10.82 4.87
CA PRO A 185 -9.02 -11.58 6.10
C PRO A 185 -8.86 -10.71 7.35
N ALA A 186 -7.97 -9.72 7.30
CA ALA A 186 -7.72 -8.82 8.42
C ALA A 186 -8.95 -7.96 8.73
N LEU A 187 -9.55 -7.36 7.69
CA LEU A 187 -10.73 -6.51 7.81
C LEU A 187 -11.97 -7.32 8.27
N THR A 188 -12.15 -8.54 7.76
CA THR A 188 -13.27 -9.43 8.17
C THR A 188 -13.16 -9.82 9.64
N ARG A 189 -11.97 -10.25 10.11
CA ARG A 189 -11.75 -10.60 11.51
C ARG A 189 -11.96 -9.42 12.44
N LEU A 190 -11.46 -8.25 12.06
CA LEU A 190 -11.59 -7.05 12.87
C LEU A 190 -13.05 -6.58 12.94
N THR A 191 -13.77 -6.60 11.82
CA THR A 191 -15.21 -6.29 11.76
C THR A 191 -15.99 -7.27 12.63
N ARG A 192 -15.71 -8.58 12.53
CA ARG A 192 -16.35 -9.60 13.36
C ARG A 192 -16.13 -9.34 14.85
N ALA A 193 -14.89 -9.16 15.27
CA ALA A 193 -14.56 -8.92 16.68
C ALA A 193 -15.24 -7.66 17.21
N GLY A 194 -15.19 -6.54 16.48
CA GLY A 194 -15.85 -5.31 16.86
C GLY A 194 -17.37 -5.44 16.93
N MET A 195 -17.98 -6.18 16.01
CA MET A 195 -19.42 -6.45 16.04
C MET A 195 -19.84 -7.30 17.24
N ILE A 196 -19.09 -8.36 17.59
CA ILE A 196 -19.36 -9.20 18.77
C ILE A 196 -19.31 -8.35 20.03
N GLN A 197 -18.24 -7.57 20.20
CA GLN A 197 -18.08 -6.67 21.33
C GLN A 197 -19.21 -5.63 21.41
N ALA A 198 -19.56 -5.00 20.30
CA ALA A 198 -20.65 -4.03 20.24
C ALA A 198 -21.98 -4.66 20.62
N MET A 199 -22.32 -5.82 20.06
CA MET A 199 -23.59 -6.51 20.29
C MET A 199 -23.76 -7.01 21.75
N GLY A 200 -22.69 -7.20 22.50
CA GLY A 200 -22.70 -7.53 23.94
C GLY A 200 -22.90 -6.34 24.87
N SER A 201 -22.88 -5.11 24.36
CA SER A 201 -22.92 -3.88 25.18
C SER A 201 -24.32 -3.51 25.69
N ASP A 202 -24.38 -2.74 26.80
CA ASP A 202 -25.63 -2.31 27.44
C ASP A 202 -26.46 -1.38 26.54
N TYR A 203 -25.83 -0.54 25.71
CA TYR A 203 -26.59 0.33 24.81
C TYR A 203 -27.35 -0.48 23.74
N ILE A 204 -26.84 -1.64 23.32
CA ILE A 204 -27.56 -2.56 22.42
C ILE A 204 -28.72 -3.26 23.15
N ARG A 205 -28.52 -3.59 24.44
CA ARG A 205 -29.63 -4.14 25.27
C ARG A 205 -30.76 -3.11 25.41
N THR A 206 -30.41 -1.84 25.63
CA THR A 206 -31.38 -0.73 25.66
C THR A 206 -32.08 -0.54 24.31
N ALA A 207 -31.35 -0.63 23.20
CA ALA A 207 -31.92 -0.53 21.85
C ALA A 207 -32.94 -1.63 21.57
N ARG A 208 -32.66 -2.86 22.03
CA ARG A 208 -33.60 -4.00 21.93
C ARG A 208 -34.85 -3.78 22.79
N ALA A 209 -34.69 -3.29 24.03
CA ALA A 209 -35.80 -2.99 24.92
C ALA A 209 -36.73 -1.87 24.37
N LYS A 210 -36.19 -0.94 23.59
CA LYS A 210 -36.96 0.09 22.85
C LYS A 210 -37.64 -0.44 21.57
N GLY A 211 -37.56 -1.73 21.26
CA GLY A 211 -38.24 -2.35 20.12
C GLY A 211 -37.62 -2.02 18.76
N LEU A 212 -36.34 -1.57 18.69
CA LEU A 212 -35.69 -1.28 17.42
C LEU A 212 -35.52 -2.55 16.58
N SER A 213 -35.69 -2.41 15.26
CA SER A 213 -35.53 -3.53 14.33
C SER A 213 -34.07 -4.07 14.34
N ARG A 214 -33.91 -5.35 14.08
CA ARG A 214 -32.60 -6.03 14.03
C ARG A 214 -31.64 -5.34 13.04
N ALA A 215 -32.12 -4.91 11.89
CA ALA A 215 -31.32 -4.18 10.90
C ALA A 215 -30.82 -2.83 11.45
N SER A 216 -31.68 -2.08 12.13
CA SER A 216 -31.31 -0.82 12.78
C SER A 216 -30.26 -1.02 13.87
N ILE A 217 -30.42 -2.07 14.70
CA ILE A 217 -29.45 -2.41 15.75
C ILE A 217 -28.09 -2.75 15.12
N LEU A 218 -28.04 -3.57 14.08
CA LEU A 218 -26.79 -3.99 13.43
C LEU A 218 -26.10 -2.83 12.71
N LEU A 219 -26.83 -2.10 11.84
CA LEU A 219 -26.20 -1.14 10.92
C LEU A 219 -26.01 0.25 11.57
N LYS A 220 -26.96 0.73 12.39
CA LYS A 220 -26.87 2.07 12.99
C LYS A 220 -26.18 2.08 14.36
N HIS A 221 -26.34 1.03 15.16
CA HIS A 221 -25.85 1.01 16.53
C HIS A 221 -24.57 0.19 16.70
N ALA A 222 -24.55 -1.06 16.24
CA ALA A 222 -23.39 -1.93 16.43
C ALA A 222 -22.26 -1.59 15.44
N LEU A 223 -22.56 -1.52 14.13
CA LEU A 223 -21.55 -1.28 13.09
C LEU A 223 -20.86 0.07 13.25
N ARG A 224 -21.58 1.11 13.66
CA ARG A 224 -21.00 2.44 13.89
C ARG A 224 -19.80 2.40 14.84
N ASN A 225 -19.90 1.64 15.91
CA ASN A 225 -18.82 1.48 16.89
C ASN A 225 -17.79 0.45 16.45
N ALA A 226 -18.23 -0.65 15.84
CA ALA A 226 -17.36 -1.70 15.34
C ALA A 226 -16.47 -1.24 14.15
N ALA A 227 -16.94 -0.25 13.37
CA ALA A 227 -16.20 0.27 12.21
C ALA A 227 -15.01 1.17 12.59
N ILE A 228 -14.95 1.71 13.79
CA ILE A 228 -13.87 2.62 14.20
C ILE A 228 -12.49 2.02 13.97
N PRO A 229 -12.15 0.85 14.55
CA PRO A 229 -10.84 0.24 14.29
C PRO A 229 -10.68 -0.26 12.85
N VAL A 230 -11.78 -0.59 12.15
CA VAL A 230 -11.74 -1.04 10.75
C VAL A 230 -11.27 0.08 9.83
N VAL A 231 -11.76 1.30 10.02
CA VAL A 231 -11.36 2.47 9.22
C VAL A 231 -9.87 2.77 9.38
N ALA A 232 -9.36 2.68 10.60
CA ALA A 232 -7.94 2.90 10.86
C ALA A 232 -7.06 1.84 10.17
N ILE A 233 -7.42 0.57 10.29
CA ILE A 233 -6.70 -0.52 9.62
C ILE A 233 -6.86 -0.42 8.09
N ALA A 234 -8.00 0.06 7.58
CA ALA A 234 -8.18 0.28 6.15
C ALA A 234 -7.17 1.29 5.57
N ALA A 235 -6.85 2.36 6.29
CA ALA A 235 -5.81 3.30 5.88
C ALA A 235 -4.41 2.65 5.83
N VAL A 236 -4.07 1.82 6.82
CA VAL A 236 -2.82 1.04 6.82
C VAL A 236 -2.79 0.04 5.66
N GLN A 237 -3.91 -0.65 5.40
CA GLN A 237 -4.02 -1.59 4.29
C GLN A 237 -3.87 -0.90 2.92
N LEU A 238 -4.37 0.33 2.77
CA LEU A 238 -4.12 1.12 1.56
C LEU A 238 -2.62 1.34 1.35
N GLY A 239 -1.89 1.70 2.41
CA GLY A 239 -0.43 1.86 2.34
C GLY A 239 0.28 0.57 1.91
N PHE A 240 -0.11 -0.58 2.47
CA PHE A 240 0.39 -1.89 2.04
C PHE A 240 0.03 -2.20 0.58
N MET A 241 -1.17 -1.88 0.12
CA MET A 241 -1.59 -2.08 -1.26
C MET A 241 -0.75 -1.25 -2.23
N LEU A 242 -0.45 0.01 -1.90
CA LEU A 242 0.38 0.87 -2.73
C LEU A 242 1.82 0.34 -2.85
N GLY A 243 2.43 -0.11 -1.73
CA GLY A 243 3.76 -0.72 -1.74
C GLY A 243 3.79 -2.12 -2.37
N GLY A 244 2.73 -2.90 -2.19
CA GLY A 244 2.59 -4.27 -2.71
C GLY A 244 2.05 -4.37 -4.14
N SER A 245 1.72 -3.24 -4.78
CA SER A 245 1.16 -3.24 -6.14
C SER A 245 2.16 -3.61 -7.23
N ILE A 246 3.48 -3.55 -6.97
CA ILE A 246 4.55 -3.76 -7.96
C ILE A 246 4.32 -5.02 -8.79
N VAL A 247 4.12 -6.17 -8.13
CA VAL A 247 3.91 -7.46 -8.82
C VAL A 247 2.61 -7.46 -9.62
N ILE A 248 1.56 -6.87 -9.06
CA ILE A 248 0.24 -6.81 -9.69
C ILE A 248 0.26 -5.88 -10.90
N GLU A 249 0.89 -4.72 -10.78
CA GLU A 249 1.07 -3.80 -11.90
C GLU A 249 1.85 -4.45 -13.04
N GLN A 250 2.89 -5.24 -12.71
CA GLN A 250 3.65 -5.98 -13.70
C GLN A 250 2.81 -7.06 -14.39
N VAL A 251 2.07 -7.88 -13.63
CA VAL A 251 1.25 -8.98 -14.17
C VAL A 251 0.16 -8.46 -15.11
N PHE A 252 -0.51 -7.36 -14.75
CA PHE A 252 -1.60 -6.77 -15.54
C PHE A 252 -1.16 -5.66 -16.50
N ALA A 253 0.16 -5.42 -16.65
CA ALA A 253 0.74 -4.35 -17.47
C ALA A 253 0.11 -2.98 -17.16
N LEU A 254 -0.10 -2.67 -15.88
CA LEU A 254 -0.55 -1.37 -15.40
C LEU A 254 0.69 -0.47 -15.23
N HIS A 255 0.80 0.58 -16.04
CA HIS A 255 1.97 1.46 -16.02
C HIS A 255 1.92 2.45 -14.84
N GLY A 256 1.86 1.94 -13.62
CA GLY A 256 1.93 2.71 -12.38
C GLY A 256 3.37 2.89 -11.86
N VAL A 257 3.47 3.37 -10.63
CA VAL A 257 4.77 3.61 -9.94
C VAL A 257 5.47 2.29 -9.60
N GLY A 258 4.72 1.25 -9.28
CA GLY A 258 5.27 -0.09 -9.05
C GLY A 258 5.88 -0.68 -10.33
N TYR A 259 5.20 -0.53 -11.46
CA TYR A 259 5.73 -0.92 -12.76
C TYR A 259 7.00 -0.13 -13.12
N LEU A 260 7.00 1.19 -12.86
CA LEU A 260 8.18 2.04 -13.04
C LEU A 260 9.37 1.54 -12.21
N ALA A 261 9.14 1.17 -10.94
CA ALA A 261 10.19 0.62 -10.10
C ALA A 261 10.76 -0.70 -10.66
N TRP A 262 9.89 -1.61 -11.07
CA TRP A 262 10.30 -2.88 -11.68
C TRP A 262 11.16 -2.68 -12.93
N GLU A 263 10.70 -1.84 -13.85
CA GLU A 263 11.42 -1.52 -15.08
C GLU A 263 12.78 -0.87 -14.78
N SER A 264 12.82 0.06 -13.83
CA SER A 264 14.03 0.77 -13.41
C SER A 264 15.05 -0.15 -12.74
N ILE A 265 14.60 -1.14 -11.96
CA ILE A 265 15.49 -2.17 -11.38
C ILE A 265 16.16 -2.96 -12.53
N GLY A 266 15.39 -3.40 -13.52
CA GLY A 266 15.93 -4.14 -14.67
C GLY A 266 16.88 -3.33 -15.56
N LYS A 267 16.80 -1.99 -15.50
CA LYS A 267 17.65 -1.05 -16.26
C LYS A 267 18.77 -0.43 -15.40
N ASN A 268 18.91 -0.83 -14.14
CA ASN A 268 19.84 -0.23 -13.17
C ASN A 268 19.68 1.29 -13.02
N ASP A 269 18.43 1.79 -13.16
CA ASP A 269 18.11 3.20 -13.02
C ASP A 269 17.88 3.55 -11.53
N PHE A 270 18.97 3.59 -10.81
CA PHE A 270 18.96 3.74 -9.34
C PHE A 270 18.29 5.02 -8.82
N PRO A 271 18.40 6.20 -9.48
CA PRO A 271 17.69 7.39 -9.02
C PRO A 271 16.18 7.16 -8.97
N VAL A 272 15.60 6.49 -9.98
CA VAL A 272 14.18 6.16 -10.01
C VAL A 272 13.83 5.18 -8.91
N VAL A 273 14.62 4.11 -8.74
CA VAL A 273 14.37 3.10 -7.69
C VAL A 273 14.39 3.74 -6.30
N GLN A 274 15.42 4.55 -6.00
CA GLN A 274 15.54 5.25 -4.71
C GLN A 274 14.36 6.17 -4.45
N ALA A 275 13.98 6.95 -5.46
CA ALA A 275 12.87 7.90 -5.35
C ALA A 275 11.52 7.21 -5.18
N VAL A 276 11.25 6.13 -5.91
CA VAL A 276 10.00 5.35 -5.77
C VAL A 276 9.91 4.77 -4.37
N VAL A 277 10.96 4.15 -3.86
CA VAL A 277 11.00 3.59 -2.49
C VAL A 277 10.74 4.70 -1.47
N LEU A 278 11.38 5.85 -1.60
CA LEU A 278 11.18 7.00 -0.72
C LEU A 278 9.74 7.50 -0.76
N VAL A 279 9.19 7.75 -1.95
CA VAL A 279 7.84 8.31 -2.11
C VAL A 279 6.78 7.35 -1.55
N LEU A 280 6.88 6.06 -1.86
CA LEU A 280 5.95 5.05 -1.32
C LEU A 280 6.07 4.92 0.20
N ALA A 281 7.29 5.00 0.76
CA ALA A 281 7.49 4.99 2.20
C ALA A 281 6.88 6.23 2.87
N VAL A 282 7.05 7.41 2.30
CA VAL A 282 6.44 8.66 2.82
C VAL A 282 4.91 8.57 2.78
N ILE A 283 4.33 8.07 1.68
CA ILE A 283 2.89 7.86 1.57
C ILE A 283 2.41 6.84 2.63
N TYR A 284 3.13 5.73 2.81
CA TYR A 284 2.79 4.72 3.82
C TYR A 284 2.82 5.31 5.24
N VAL A 285 3.86 6.08 5.57
CA VAL A 285 3.99 6.76 6.86
C VAL A 285 2.86 7.77 7.06
N ALA A 286 2.52 8.55 6.03
CA ALA A 286 1.41 9.51 6.09
C ALA A 286 0.06 8.83 6.32
N LEU A 287 -0.22 7.72 5.63
CA LEU A 287 -1.44 6.93 5.80
C LEU A 287 -1.51 6.28 7.19
N THR A 288 -0.38 5.77 7.71
CA THR A 288 -0.31 5.22 9.07
C THR A 288 -0.55 6.31 10.12
N MET A 289 0.05 7.50 9.94
CA MET A 289 -0.17 8.65 10.81
C MET A 289 -1.62 9.12 10.76
N LEU A 290 -2.25 9.12 9.59
CA LEU A 290 -3.68 9.40 9.43
C LEU A 290 -4.53 8.38 10.19
N ALA A 291 -4.21 7.07 10.07
CA ALA A 291 -4.89 6.00 10.81
C ALA A 291 -4.80 6.20 12.32
N ASP A 292 -3.61 6.54 12.83
CA ASP A 292 -3.40 6.81 14.24
C ASP A 292 -4.17 8.04 14.73
N LEU A 293 -4.20 9.10 13.92
CA LEU A 293 -4.95 10.32 14.22
C LEU A 293 -6.46 10.03 14.25
N MET A 294 -6.95 9.26 13.29
CA MET A 294 -8.35 8.82 13.26
C MET A 294 -8.70 8.00 14.51
N ASN A 295 -7.85 7.05 14.90
CA ASN A 295 -8.03 6.31 16.16
C ASN A 295 -8.08 7.23 17.38
N ALA A 296 -7.14 8.19 17.48
CA ALA A 296 -7.12 9.13 18.60
C ALA A 296 -8.33 10.07 18.65
N VAL A 297 -8.92 10.41 17.50
CA VAL A 297 -10.15 11.21 17.41
C VAL A 297 -11.37 10.38 17.81
N LEU A 298 -11.44 9.14 17.34
CA LEU A 298 -12.58 8.24 17.51
C LEU A 298 -12.60 7.57 18.90
N ASP A 299 -11.44 7.29 19.50
CA ASP A 299 -11.31 6.77 20.85
C ASP A 299 -10.53 7.74 21.76
N PRO A 300 -11.21 8.59 22.54
CA PRO A 300 -10.56 9.54 23.45
C PRO A 300 -9.67 8.88 24.52
N ARG A 301 -9.83 7.58 24.81
CA ARG A 301 -9.02 6.85 25.80
C ARG A 301 -7.58 6.68 25.35
N LEU A 302 -7.33 6.73 24.03
CA LEU A 302 -5.99 6.67 23.44
C LEU A 302 -5.22 7.99 23.55
N ARG A 303 -5.86 9.05 24.07
CA ARG A 303 -5.26 10.38 24.29
C ARG A 303 -4.54 10.52 25.62
N GLY A 304 -4.48 9.44 26.41
CA GLY A 304 -3.88 9.44 27.74
C GLY A 304 -2.42 9.87 27.76
N PRO A 305 -1.89 10.25 28.95
CA PRO A 305 -0.63 10.97 29.10
C PRO A 305 0.57 10.27 28.51
#